data_f544474428515adefcb148adc195eff6
#
_entry.id   f544474428515adefcb148adc195eff6
#
_cell.length_a   1.000
_cell.length_b   1.000
_cell.length_c   1.000
_cell.angle_alpha   90.00
_cell.angle_beta   90.00
_cell.angle_gamma   90.00
#
_symmetry.space_group_name_H-M   'P 1'
#
loop_
_entity.id
_entity.type
_entity.pdbx_description
1 polymer ?
#
loop_
_entity_poly.entity_id
_entity_poly.type
_entity_poly.pdbx_seq_one_letter_code
_entity_poly.pdbx_strand_id
1 'polypeptide(L)'
;KVDPNWVSARYPYMRAVVIEAAEAIEHHGWKWWKKQDKDLAQLQMELIDIWHFLLSEILLTEDGNESLALPNLTAQLGAIDLSGIIEFDGKRYPLSSLDLLSQLELLIALSTARKIELSVFAAIMQNCELGWTELYCQYVGKNVLNFFRQDHGYQEGSYQKMWNGREDNEYLVDVMSELDPNDTEYKDKLYAALSAHYPS
;
A
#
# COMPACT_ATOMS: atom_id res chain seq x y z
N LYS A 1 7.94 -10.75 -10.29
CA LYS A 1 8.04 -12.19 -10.59
C LYS A 1 6.74 -12.76 -11.12
N VAL A 2 5.65 -12.06 -10.96
CA VAL A 2 4.32 -12.62 -11.21
C VAL A 2 4.05 -12.75 -12.71
N ASP A 3 4.33 -11.72 -13.49
CA ASP A 3 4.21 -11.79 -14.94
C ASP A 3 5.38 -11.02 -15.58
N PRO A 4 6.29 -11.68 -16.30
CA PRO A 4 7.38 -10.99 -16.98
C PRO A 4 6.90 -10.01 -18.06
N ASN A 5 5.65 -10.15 -18.50
CA ASN A 5 5.03 -9.28 -19.52
C ASN A 5 4.10 -8.21 -18.93
N TRP A 6 4.15 -7.96 -17.62
CA TRP A 6 3.23 -7.08 -16.90
C TRP A 6 3.15 -5.66 -17.52
N VAL A 7 4.24 -5.14 -18.06
CA VAL A 7 4.28 -3.84 -18.75
C VAL A 7 3.38 -3.86 -19.98
N SER A 8 3.49 -4.89 -20.82
CA SER A 8 2.67 -5.03 -22.02
C SER A 8 1.21 -5.40 -21.71
N ALA A 9 0.98 -6.10 -20.60
CA ALA A 9 -0.35 -6.46 -20.14
C ALA A 9 -1.16 -5.24 -19.66
N ARG A 10 -0.50 -4.17 -19.22
CA ARG A 10 -1.10 -2.92 -18.75
C ARG A 10 -2.24 -3.15 -17.76
N TYR A 11 -1.93 -3.87 -16.70
CA TYR A 11 -2.92 -4.14 -15.65
C TYR A 11 -3.53 -2.85 -15.11
N PRO A 12 -4.83 -2.83 -14.81
CA PRO A 12 -5.54 -1.62 -14.41
C PRO A 12 -5.31 -1.30 -12.92
N TYR A 13 -4.08 -0.96 -12.52
CA TYR A 13 -3.70 -0.70 -11.12
C TYR A 13 -4.58 0.36 -10.45
N MET A 14 -4.94 1.44 -11.17
CA MET A 14 -5.84 2.45 -10.62
C MET A 14 -7.26 1.92 -10.33
N ARG A 15 -7.68 0.80 -10.96
CA ARG A 15 -8.92 0.11 -10.57
C ARG A 15 -8.76 -0.60 -9.24
N ALA A 16 -7.60 -1.19 -8.99
CA ALA A 16 -7.30 -1.79 -7.70
C ALA A 16 -7.31 -0.72 -6.60
N VAL A 17 -6.68 0.45 -6.82
CA VAL A 17 -6.77 1.58 -5.88
C VAL A 17 -8.22 1.94 -5.52
N VAL A 18 -9.15 1.93 -6.50
CA VAL A 18 -10.57 2.19 -6.25
C VAL A 18 -11.18 1.14 -5.32
N ILE A 19 -10.85 -0.13 -5.50
CA ILE A 19 -11.38 -1.23 -4.68
C ILE A 19 -10.83 -1.14 -3.26
N GLU A 20 -9.50 -1.04 -3.08
CA GLU A 20 -8.89 -0.94 -1.75
C GLU A 20 -9.35 0.33 -1.00
N ALA A 21 -9.54 1.46 -1.70
CA ALA A 21 -10.10 2.66 -1.08
C ALA A 21 -11.57 2.48 -0.65
N ALA A 22 -12.36 1.68 -1.38
CA ALA A 22 -13.72 1.34 -0.97
C ALA A 22 -13.72 0.38 0.24
N GLU A 23 -12.77 -0.56 0.33
CA GLU A 23 -12.57 -1.43 1.50
C GLU A 23 -12.13 -0.60 2.71
N ALA A 24 -11.23 0.38 2.53
CA ALA A 24 -10.88 1.34 3.58
C ALA A 24 -12.08 2.11 4.12
N ILE A 25 -13.04 2.50 3.27
CA ILE A 25 -14.32 3.12 3.69
C ILE A 25 -15.13 2.16 4.56
N GLU A 26 -15.22 0.87 4.21
CA GLU A 26 -15.93 -0.13 5.02
C GLU A 26 -15.25 -0.32 6.40
N HIS A 27 -13.92 -0.35 6.47
CA HIS A 27 -13.17 -0.45 7.73
C HIS A 27 -13.25 0.82 8.59
N HIS A 28 -13.46 1.98 7.98
CA HIS A 28 -13.73 3.22 8.73
C HIS A 28 -15.11 3.20 9.40
N GLY A 29 -16.11 2.56 8.77
CA GLY A 29 -17.49 2.60 9.20
C GLY A 29 -18.23 3.84 8.69
N TRP A 30 -18.94 3.70 7.57
CA TRP A 30 -19.62 4.79 6.86
C TRP A 30 -21.14 4.81 7.03
N LYS A 31 -21.72 3.77 7.64
CA LYS A 31 -23.18 3.57 7.73
C LYS A 31 -23.76 4.45 8.82
N TRP A 32 -24.27 5.62 8.48
CA TRP A 32 -24.88 6.57 9.42
C TRP A 32 -26.13 6.03 10.15
N TRP A 33 -26.74 4.96 9.63
CA TRP A 33 -27.92 4.34 10.21
C TRP A 33 -27.60 3.16 11.15
N LYS A 34 -26.35 2.81 11.33
CA LYS A 34 -25.90 1.71 12.16
C LYS A 34 -24.60 2.06 12.85
N LYS A 35 -24.51 1.78 14.16
CA LYS A 35 -23.22 1.93 14.86
C LYS A 35 -22.20 0.98 14.24
N GLN A 36 -21.06 1.52 13.91
CA GLN A 36 -19.87 0.80 13.44
C GLN A 36 -18.67 1.31 14.24
N ASP A 37 -17.74 0.44 14.56
CA ASP A 37 -16.48 0.80 15.16
C ASP A 37 -15.43 0.85 14.04
N LYS A 38 -14.53 1.84 14.08
CA LYS A 38 -13.44 1.98 13.14
C LYS A 38 -12.40 0.88 13.39
N ASP A 39 -12.09 0.09 12.38
CA ASP A 39 -10.97 -0.85 12.39
C ASP A 39 -9.73 -0.18 11.76
N LEU A 40 -8.96 0.50 12.61
CA LEU A 40 -7.80 1.25 12.15
C LEU A 40 -6.72 0.36 11.55
N ALA A 41 -6.52 -0.84 12.09
CA ALA A 41 -5.50 -1.77 11.62
C ALA A 41 -5.80 -2.27 10.20
N GLN A 42 -7.05 -2.67 9.94
CA GLN A 42 -7.47 -3.07 8.59
C GLN A 42 -7.43 -1.89 7.62
N LEU A 43 -7.90 -0.70 8.05
CA LEU A 43 -7.83 0.49 7.22
C LEU A 43 -6.38 0.85 6.81
N GLN A 44 -5.42 0.74 7.74
CA GLN A 44 -4.01 0.93 7.42
C GLN A 44 -3.48 -0.13 6.45
N MET A 45 -3.99 -1.37 6.53
CA MET A 45 -3.62 -2.43 5.58
C MET A 45 -4.06 -2.10 4.16
N GLU A 46 -5.27 -1.55 3.98
CA GLU A 46 -5.75 -1.10 2.67
C GLU A 46 -4.88 0.05 2.11
N LEU A 47 -4.38 0.95 2.97
CA LEU A 47 -3.46 2.00 2.52
C LEU A 47 -2.14 1.43 1.99
N ILE A 48 -1.66 0.32 2.54
CA ILE A 48 -0.45 -0.36 2.04
C ILE A 48 -0.72 -0.94 0.65
N ASP A 49 -1.90 -1.53 0.43
CA ASP A 49 -2.27 -2.06 -0.88
C ASP A 49 -2.51 -0.94 -1.90
N ILE A 50 -3.16 0.16 -1.51
CA ILE A 50 -3.27 1.37 -2.33
C ILE A 50 -1.88 1.86 -2.75
N TRP A 51 -0.93 1.96 -1.81
CA TRP A 51 0.43 2.38 -2.10
C TRP A 51 1.12 1.47 -3.10
N HIS A 52 0.97 0.15 -2.93
CA HIS A 52 1.48 -0.83 -3.89
C HIS A 52 0.98 -0.57 -5.32
N PHE A 53 -0.32 -0.32 -5.48
CA PHE A 53 -0.91 -0.07 -6.78
C PHE A 53 -0.58 1.30 -7.35
N LEU A 54 -0.43 2.35 -6.53
CA LEU A 54 0.05 3.66 -6.96
C LEU A 54 1.49 3.57 -7.50
N LEU A 55 2.40 2.90 -6.79
CA LEU A 55 3.76 2.65 -7.26
C LEU A 55 3.79 1.85 -8.56
N SER A 56 2.93 0.84 -8.68
CA SER A 56 2.80 0.03 -9.89
C SER A 56 2.33 0.85 -11.08
N GLU A 57 1.37 1.75 -10.90
CA GLU A 57 0.89 2.65 -11.94
C GLU A 57 1.96 3.66 -12.36
N ILE A 58 2.69 4.26 -11.38
CA ILE A 58 3.79 5.19 -11.67
C ILE A 58 4.87 4.48 -12.50
N LEU A 59 5.23 3.25 -12.12
CA LEU A 59 6.20 2.46 -12.86
C LEU A 59 5.69 2.07 -14.26
N LEU A 60 4.41 1.72 -14.38
CA LEU A 60 3.78 1.38 -15.66
C LEU A 60 3.72 2.59 -16.61
N THR A 61 3.52 3.80 -16.09
CA THR A 61 3.48 5.04 -16.89
C THR A 61 4.83 5.30 -17.59
N GLU A 62 5.91 4.85 -16.97
CA GLU A 62 7.28 4.92 -17.50
C GLU A 62 7.70 3.61 -18.18
N ASP A 63 6.75 2.80 -18.64
CA ASP A 63 6.96 1.52 -19.33
C ASP A 63 7.89 0.56 -18.54
N GLY A 64 7.82 0.57 -17.21
CA GLY A 64 8.64 -0.24 -16.33
C GLY A 64 10.07 0.27 -16.13
N ASN A 65 10.39 1.48 -16.61
CA ASN A 65 11.72 2.08 -16.49
C ASN A 65 11.91 2.75 -15.11
N GLU A 66 12.56 2.06 -14.20
CA GLU A 66 12.83 2.55 -12.84
C GLU A 66 13.64 3.85 -12.82
N SER A 67 14.57 4.03 -13.77
CA SER A 67 15.42 5.24 -13.86
C SER A 67 14.62 6.50 -14.22
N LEU A 68 13.44 6.34 -14.83
CA LEU A 68 12.50 7.42 -15.10
C LEU A 68 11.44 7.54 -14.00
N ALA A 69 10.94 6.43 -13.52
CA ALA A 69 9.89 6.39 -12.49
C ALA A 69 10.36 6.97 -11.14
N LEU A 70 11.60 6.68 -10.73
CA LEU A 70 12.12 7.14 -9.44
C LEU A 70 12.23 8.68 -9.33
N PRO A 71 12.81 9.42 -10.30
CA PRO A 71 12.78 10.88 -10.26
C PRO A 71 11.36 11.47 -10.29
N ASN A 72 10.45 10.87 -11.08
CA ASN A 72 9.04 11.27 -11.14
C ASN A 72 8.37 11.10 -9.76
N LEU A 73 8.48 9.94 -9.14
CA LEU A 73 7.96 9.69 -7.79
C LEU A 73 8.57 10.66 -6.76
N THR A 74 9.90 10.87 -6.80
CA THR A 74 10.59 11.77 -5.88
C THR A 74 10.07 13.21 -6.01
N ALA A 75 9.82 13.67 -7.24
CA ALA A 75 9.25 14.99 -7.48
C ALA A 75 7.82 15.10 -6.94
N GLN A 76 6.98 14.08 -7.15
CA GLN A 76 5.62 14.04 -6.61
C GLN A 76 5.60 14.04 -5.08
N LEU A 77 6.49 13.25 -4.44
CA LEU A 77 6.63 13.22 -2.97
C LEU A 77 7.09 14.58 -2.43
N GLY A 78 8.01 15.24 -3.11
CA GLY A 78 8.48 16.59 -2.74
C GLY A 78 7.44 17.69 -2.94
N ALA A 79 6.41 17.45 -3.73
CA ALA A 79 5.31 18.37 -4.01
C ALA A 79 4.08 18.16 -3.10
N ILE A 80 4.11 17.21 -2.16
CA ILE A 80 3.01 16.96 -1.23
C ILE A 80 2.70 18.22 -0.42
N ASP A 81 1.45 18.68 -0.50
CA ASP A 81 0.93 19.80 0.28
C ASP A 81 -0.41 19.43 0.93
N LEU A 82 -0.36 19.16 2.24
CA LEU A 82 -1.53 18.80 3.04
C LEU A 82 -2.48 19.98 3.31
N SER A 83 -2.01 21.21 3.12
CA SER A 83 -2.81 22.43 3.23
C SER A 83 -3.40 22.87 1.89
N GLY A 84 -3.02 22.18 0.81
CA GLY A 84 -3.37 22.52 -0.56
C GLY A 84 -4.84 22.32 -0.90
N ILE A 85 -5.20 22.80 -2.08
CA ILE A 85 -6.53 22.64 -2.66
C ILE A 85 -6.41 21.78 -3.92
N ILE A 86 -7.09 20.65 -3.94
CA ILE A 86 -7.18 19.81 -5.14
C ILE A 86 -8.33 20.31 -6.02
N GLU A 87 -8.02 20.61 -7.28
CA GLU A 87 -9.03 20.96 -8.27
C GLU A 87 -9.37 19.75 -9.15
N PHE A 88 -10.61 19.30 -9.05
CA PHE A 88 -11.07 18.13 -9.81
C PHE A 88 -12.54 18.30 -10.20
N ASP A 89 -12.86 17.98 -11.45
CA ASP A 89 -14.23 18.05 -12.02
C ASP A 89 -14.95 19.38 -11.75
N GLY A 90 -14.22 20.51 -11.92
CA GLY A 90 -14.76 21.85 -11.71
C GLY A 90 -15.02 22.23 -10.26
N LYS A 91 -14.62 21.40 -9.31
CA LYS A 91 -14.75 21.62 -7.85
C LYS A 91 -13.40 21.79 -7.21
N ARG A 92 -13.41 22.44 -6.04
CA ARG A 92 -12.24 22.69 -5.21
C ARG A 92 -12.37 21.93 -3.89
N TYR A 93 -11.35 21.14 -3.55
CA TYR A 93 -11.29 20.30 -2.38
C TYR A 93 -10.12 20.72 -1.48
N PRO A 94 -10.36 21.58 -0.46
CA PRO A 94 -9.32 21.96 0.50
C PRO A 94 -9.01 20.77 1.40
N LEU A 95 -7.85 20.15 1.24
CA LEU A 95 -7.51 18.87 1.92
C LEU A 95 -7.61 18.95 3.44
N SER A 96 -7.18 20.08 4.03
CA SER A 96 -7.22 20.28 5.49
C SER A 96 -8.62 20.37 6.08
N SER A 97 -9.66 20.54 5.27
CA SER A 97 -11.06 20.65 5.72
C SER A 97 -11.90 19.41 5.40
N LEU A 98 -11.35 18.45 4.67
CA LEU A 98 -12.02 17.19 4.36
C LEU A 98 -11.87 16.21 5.53
N ASP A 99 -12.94 15.52 5.88
CA ASP A 99 -12.86 14.34 6.73
C ASP A 99 -12.29 13.14 5.96
N LEU A 100 -11.94 12.08 6.67
CA LEU A 100 -11.30 10.90 6.10
C LEU A 100 -12.15 10.24 5.01
N LEU A 101 -13.47 10.15 5.21
CA LEU A 101 -14.36 9.56 4.20
C LEU A 101 -14.36 10.38 2.91
N SER A 102 -14.48 11.70 3.03
CA SER A 102 -14.42 12.62 1.89
C SER A 102 -13.06 12.56 1.16
N GLN A 103 -11.95 12.36 1.88
CA GLN A 103 -10.63 12.16 1.28
C GLN A 103 -10.54 10.83 0.53
N LEU A 104 -11.08 9.73 1.08
CA LEU A 104 -11.13 8.44 0.40
C LEU A 104 -12.04 8.50 -0.84
N GLU A 105 -13.19 9.17 -0.77
CA GLU A 105 -14.07 9.39 -1.93
C GLU A 105 -13.36 10.20 -3.03
N LEU A 106 -12.59 11.24 -2.66
CA LEU A 106 -11.79 12.01 -3.60
C LEU A 106 -10.69 11.15 -4.25
N LEU A 107 -10.02 10.30 -3.47
CA LEU A 107 -9.03 9.35 -3.99
C LEU A 107 -9.68 8.40 -5.01
N ILE A 108 -10.85 7.85 -4.71
CA ILE A 108 -11.63 6.98 -5.63
C ILE A 108 -11.96 7.73 -6.93
N ALA A 109 -12.44 8.96 -6.83
CA ALA A 109 -12.81 9.78 -7.99
C ALA A 109 -11.61 10.06 -8.89
N LEU A 110 -10.48 10.47 -8.31
CA LEU A 110 -9.21 10.70 -9.01
C LEU A 110 -8.70 9.41 -9.66
N SER A 111 -8.71 8.30 -8.94
CA SER A 111 -8.26 7.00 -9.44
C SER A 111 -9.13 6.48 -10.58
N THR A 112 -10.43 6.71 -10.53
CA THR A 112 -11.36 6.40 -11.62
C THR A 112 -11.02 7.22 -12.88
N ALA A 113 -10.59 8.46 -12.70
CA ALA A 113 -10.12 9.35 -13.78
C ALA A 113 -8.63 9.10 -14.17
N ARG A 114 -7.97 8.08 -13.61
CA ARG A 114 -6.56 7.74 -13.85
C ARG A 114 -5.60 8.87 -13.46
N LYS A 115 -5.91 9.60 -12.40
CA LYS A 115 -5.07 10.65 -11.85
C LYS A 115 -4.47 10.20 -10.53
N ILE A 116 -3.16 10.33 -10.40
CA ILE A 116 -2.43 10.12 -9.14
C ILE A 116 -2.27 11.49 -8.47
N GLU A 117 -2.68 11.59 -7.22
CA GLU A 117 -2.53 12.80 -6.41
C GLU A 117 -2.04 12.39 -5.01
N LEU A 118 -0.72 12.44 -4.82
CA LEU A 118 -0.08 11.97 -3.59
C LEU A 118 -0.39 12.84 -2.37
N SER A 119 -0.79 14.10 -2.56
CA SER A 119 -1.24 14.94 -1.45
C SER A 119 -2.52 14.40 -0.81
N VAL A 120 -3.45 13.85 -1.62
CA VAL A 120 -4.67 13.20 -1.11
C VAL A 120 -4.31 11.93 -0.34
N PHE A 121 -3.44 11.08 -0.89
CA PHE A 121 -3.00 9.87 -0.21
C PHE A 121 -2.29 10.18 1.12
N ALA A 122 -1.40 11.17 1.13
CA ALA A 122 -0.69 11.59 2.34
C ALA A 122 -1.63 12.18 3.41
N ALA A 123 -2.68 12.90 3.00
CA ALA A 123 -3.71 13.40 3.92
C ALA A 123 -4.52 12.24 4.55
N ILE A 124 -4.85 11.21 3.76
CA ILE A 124 -5.50 9.98 4.26
C ILE A 124 -4.58 9.28 5.27
N MET A 125 -3.30 9.07 4.93
CA MET A 125 -2.31 8.46 5.83
C MET A 125 -2.27 9.20 7.18
N GLN A 126 -2.21 10.53 7.17
CA GLN A 126 -2.18 11.35 8.38
C GLN A 126 -3.42 11.11 9.25
N ASN A 127 -4.61 11.05 8.66
CA ASN A 127 -5.87 10.78 9.37
C ASN A 127 -6.01 9.32 9.82
N CYS A 128 -5.18 8.43 9.31
CA CYS A 128 -5.08 7.02 9.70
C CYS A 128 -3.87 6.75 10.60
N GLU A 129 -3.20 7.78 11.11
CA GLU A 129 -2.04 7.65 12.00
C GLU A 129 -0.91 6.79 11.41
N LEU A 130 -0.80 6.74 10.08
CA LEU A 130 0.20 5.97 9.35
C LEU A 130 1.32 6.89 8.86
N GLY A 131 2.51 6.76 9.42
CA GLY A 131 3.70 7.50 8.99
C GLY A 131 4.39 6.86 7.77
N TRP A 132 5.22 7.65 7.06
CA TRP A 132 5.96 7.16 5.89
C TRP A 132 6.92 6.02 6.22
N THR A 133 7.58 6.05 7.38
CA THR A 133 8.46 4.97 7.84
C THR A 133 7.68 3.69 8.07
N GLU A 134 6.53 3.79 8.72
CA GLU A 134 5.66 2.63 8.97
C GLU A 134 5.10 2.07 7.67
N LEU A 135 4.59 2.93 6.76
CA LEU A 135 4.16 2.53 5.42
C LEU A 135 5.26 1.76 4.69
N TYR A 136 6.50 2.27 4.72
CA TYR A 136 7.65 1.61 4.10
C TYR A 136 7.91 0.22 4.70
N CYS A 137 7.95 0.12 6.02
CA CYS A 137 8.18 -1.15 6.72
C CYS A 137 7.11 -2.18 6.35
N GLN A 138 5.85 -1.81 6.47
CA GLN A 138 4.71 -2.69 6.18
C GLN A 138 4.68 -3.10 4.70
N TYR A 139 4.91 -2.15 3.79
CA TYR A 139 4.98 -2.42 2.36
C TYR A 139 6.12 -3.38 2.00
N VAL A 140 7.34 -3.14 2.50
CA VAL A 140 8.49 -4.02 2.25
C VAL A 140 8.26 -5.38 2.88
N GLY A 141 7.79 -5.42 4.12
CA GLY A 141 7.47 -6.64 4.84
C GLY A 141 6.49 -7.54 4.09
N LYS A 142 5.36 -6.96 3.67
CA LYS A 142 4.33 -7.66 2.88
C LYS A 142 4.88 -8.20 1.56
N ASN A 143 5.69 -7.41 0.86
CA ASN A 143 6.32 -7.86 -0.38
C ASN A 143 7.32 -8.99 -0.15
N VAL A 144 8.19 -8.88 0.86
CA VAL A 144 9.15 -9.93 1.21
C VAL A 144 8.44 -11.23 1.55
N LEU A 145 7.40 -11.20 2.37
CA LEU A 145 6.61 -12.38 2.69
C LEU A 145 5.95 -12.98 1.44
N ASN A 146 5.44 -12.15 0.53
CA ASN A 146 4.85 -12.64 -0.72
C ASN A 146 5.88 -13.31 -1.62
N PHE A 147 7.10 -12.78 -1.72
CA PHE A 147 8.19 -13.46 -2.44
C PHE A 147 8.57 -14.76 -1.74
N PHE A 148 8.70 -14.74 -0.42
CA PHE A 148 9.01 -15.92 0.37
C PHE A 148 7.99 -17.04 0.15
N ARG A 149 6.69 -16.73 0.19
CA ARG A 149 5.61 -17.67 -0.10
C ARG A 149 5.75 -18.30 -1.49
N GLN A 150 6.04 -17.48 -2.51
CA GLN A 150 6.21 -17.98 -3.87
C GLN A 150 7.45 -18.84 -4.03
N ASP A 151 8.57 -18.47 -3.42
CA ASP A 151 9.81 -19.25 -3.47
C ASP A 151 9.67 -20.60 -2.75
N HIS A 152 8.66 -20.74 -1.86
CA HIS A 152 8.39 -21.97 -1.12
C HIS A 152 7.11 -22.71 -1.59
N GLY A 153 6.69 -22.47 -2.83
CA GLY A 153 5.64 -23.29 -3.48
C GLY A 153 4.21 -22.85 -3.18
N TYR A 154 3.97 -21.56 -2.97
CA TYR A 154 2.61 -21.04 -2.74
C TYR A 154 1.66 -21.33 -3.91
N GLN A 155 2.12 -21.15 -5.15
CA GLN A 155 1.30 -21.41 -6.34
C GLN A 155 1.05 -22.89 -6.57
N GLU A 156 1.99 -23.74 -6.18
CA GLU A 156 1.90 -25.20 -6.23
C GLU A 156 1.08 -25.80 -5.08
N GLY A 157 0.69 -24.97 -4.10
CA GLY A 157 -0.07 -25.40 -2.92
C GLY A 157 0.76 -26.16 -1.89
N SER A 158 2.10 -26.13 -1.98
CA SER A 158 3.00 -26.79 -1.04
C SER A 158 3.48 -25.90 0.11
N TYR A 159 3.24 -24.57 0.00
CA TYR A 159 3.61 -23.62 1.05
C TYR A 159 2.84 -23.87 2.35
N GLN A 160 3.56 -23.91 3.46
CA GLN A 160 2.96 -24.02 4.79
C GLN A 160 2.72 -22.62 5.37
N LYS A 161 1.45 -22.20 5.44
CA LYS A 161 1.08 -20.87 5.99
C LYS A 161 1.19 -20.83 7.53
N MET A 162 1.02 -22.00 8.18
CA MET A 162 1.08 -22.13 9.65
C MET A 162 2.44 -22.66 10.08
N TRP A 163 3.20 -21.88 10.83
CA TRP A 163 4.52 -22.23 11.36
C TRP A 163 4.42 -22.39 12.89
N ASN A 164 4.65 -23.63 13.36
CA ASN A 164 4.57 -23.93 14.81
C ASN A 164 3.28 -23.42 15.49
N GLY A 165 2.15 -23.46 14.80
CA GLY A 165 0.83 -23.06 15.35
C GLY A 165 0.48 -21.57 15.22
N ARG A 166 1.34 -20.76 14.60
CA ARG A 166 1.11 -19.34 14.30
C ARG A 166 1.11 -19.11 12.79
N GLU A 167 0.40 -18.09 12.32
CA GLU A 167 0.46 -17.70 10.90
C GLU A 167 1.79 -17.00 10.55
N ASP A 168 2.22 -17.15 9.33
CA ASP A 168 3.43 -16.51 8.77
C ASP A 168 3.42 -14.98 8.92
N ASN A 169 2.25 -14.35 8.83
CA ASN A 169 2.07 -12.92 9.07
C ASN A 169 2.46 -12.49 10.51
N GLU A 170 2.23 -13.36 11.51
CA GLU A 170 2.61 -13.06 12.88
C GLU A 170 4.13 -13.09 13.06
N TYR A 171 4.81 -14.05 12.41
CA TYR A 171 6.27 -14.07 12.36
C TYR A 171 6.84 -12.85 11.64
N LEU A 172 6.20 -12.41 10.54
CA LEU A 172 6.60 -11.19 9.86
C LEU A 172 6.60 -9.99 10.80
N VAL A 173 5.54 -9.79 11.57
CA VAL A 173 5.43 -8.67 12.53
C VAL A 173 6.54 -8.73 13.58
N ASP A 174 6.79 -9.91 14.16
CA ASP A 174 7.85 -10.09 15.15
C ASP A 174 9.22 -9.72 14.57
N VAL A 175 9.57 -10.29 13.40
CA VAL A 175 10.86 -10.04 12.74
C VAL A 175 11.03 -8.58 12.35
N MET A 176 9.98 -7.93 11.84
CA MET A 176 10.02 -6.50 11.50
C MET A 176 10.30 -5.63 12.72
N SER A 177 9.80 -6.01 13.90
CA SER A 177 10.03 -5.25 15.14
C SER A 177 11.48 -5.31 15.64
N GLU A 178 12.25 -6.30 15.19
CA GLU A 178 13.65 -6.52 15.59
C GLU A 178 14.67 -5.89 14.62
N LEU A 179 14.23 -5.44 13.43
CA LEU A 179 15.10 -4.94 12.38
C LEU A 179 15.01 -3.41 12.23
N ASP A 180 16.14 -2.76 11.91
CA ASP A 180 16.17 -1.34 11.58
C ASP A 180 15.69 -1.12 10.14
N PRO A 181 14.57 -0.42 9.91
CA PRO A 181 14.06 -0.17 8.57
C PRO A 181 14.95 0.74 7.72
N ASN A 182 15.90 1.46 8.33
CA ASN A 182 16.88 2.30 7.62
C ASN A 182 18.12 1.51 7.17
N ASP A 183 18.22 0.24 7.55
CA ASP A 183 19.32 -0.61 7.10
C ASP A 183 19.20 -0.87 5.58
N THR A 184 20.28 -0.66 4.85
CA THR A 184 20.33 -0.91 3.40
C THR A 184 20.07 -2.37 3.03
N GLU A 185 20.32 -3.29 3.96
CA GLU A 185 20.06 -4.73 3.82
C GLU A 185 18.73 -5.18 4.48
N TYR A 186 17.86 -4.24 4.86
CA TYR A 186 16.61 -4.54 5.58
C TYR A 186 15.79 -5.65 4.93
N LYS A 187 15.56 -5.57 3.63
CA LYS A 187 14.83 -6.57 2.84
C LYS A 187 15.46 -7.97 2.93
N ASP A 188 16.79 -8.05 2.80
CA ASP A 188 17.50 -9.32 2.78
C ASP A 188 17.55 -9.96 4.17
N LYS A 189 17.74 -9.13 5.21
CA LYS A 189 17.69 -9.55 6.62
C LYS A 189 16.30 -10.07 6.99
N LEU A 190 15.25 -9.38 6.53
CA LEU A 190 13.87 -9.79 6.76
C LEU A 190 13.59 -11.17 6.12
N TYR A 191 14.00 -11.36 4.86
CA TYR A 191 13.87 -12.65 4.18
C TYR A 191 14.64 -13.77 4.89
N ALA A 192 15.87 -13.51 5.30
CA ALA A 192 16.70 -14.48 6.03
C ALA A 192 16.08 -14.87 7.37
N ALA A 193 15.53 -13.90 8.11
CA ALA A 193 14.88 -14.16 9.38
C ALA A 193 13.59 -14.99 9.21
N LEU A 194 12.76 -14.71 8.20
CA LEU A 194 11.60 -15.55 7.86
C LEU A 194 12.04 -16.98 7.52
N SER A 195 13.14 -17.13 6.76
CA SER A 195 13.69 -18.45 6.41
C SER A 195 14.12 -19.26 7.64
N ALA A 196 14.64 -18.60 8.69
CA ALA A 196 15.04 -19.25 9.93
C ALA A 196 13.84 -19.80 10.73
N HIS A 197 12.66 -19.25 10.54
CA HIS A 197 11.43 -19.65 11.24
C HIS A 197 10.58 -20.64 10.43
N TYR A 198 10.82 -20.76 9.13
CA TYR A 198 10.02 -21.62 8.25
C TYR A 198 10.23 -23.11 8.61
N PRO A 199 9.15 -23.90 8.75
CA PRO A 199 9.24 -25.33 9.01
C PRO A 199 9.98 -26.07 7.89
N SER A 200 10.91 -26.94 8.26
CA SER A 200 11.68 -27.82 7.36
C SER A 200 10.84 -28.99 6.86
#